data_bcfb23188a04043293d2d56d30772c25
#
_entry.id   bcfb23188a04043293d2d56d30772c25
#
_cell.length_a   1.000
_cell.length_b   1.000
_cell.length_c   1.000
_cell.angle_alpha   90.00
_cell.angle_beta   90.00
_cell.angle_gamma   90.00
#
_symmetry.space_group_name_H-M   'P 1'
#
loop_
_entity.id
_entity.type
_entity.pdbx_description
1 polymer ?
#
loop_
_entity_poly.entity_id
_entity_poly.type
_entity_poly.pdbx_seq_one_letter_code
_entity_poly.pdbx_strand_id
1 'polypeptide(L)'
;MSQSINLYKQLANHKLFKKTINFNLRRIKLVLQKLNHPEKKLNNVINFLGSSGKFSTLHSVKCFIEANKQKATAYISPSLKDIKERFWMGHRYLKHQEIKQSIKIIEKLKVPLTIFEVLTVIYIMNASKQNVKYHLVEAGALFAKDSTNVFNFPLAQVVVNINKQHLNFLDKNKNTLDEVVYQKIGFLSNFTNIYVGKQKPSVLRKIEKYLKKNKSNIVYSNSWKLIKKGNQYFYKDKKNKIKLITKVIHSKGLLENLCHAIKIALDLKIKKKIIEKTIPKISFEGRFQYLDKGKIKKKLKKHEKIMLDGAHAETDAKNLVNYLKAIMLPKYGIWAMMKNKEPDLFIKQFKNMFRKLITVPIKNEQSSMTSKELYNIALKNKFNVEKANNFNEALKKISSKEKKTIVIFGSLYLIGEVLSKN
;
A
#
# COMPACT_ATOMS: atom_id res chain seq x y z
N MET A 1 6.00 -24.26 8.23
CA MET A 1 5.96 -22.76 8.21
C MET A 1 6.54 -22.29 6.89
N SER A 2 5.96 -21.25 6.26
CA SER A 2 6.53 -20.73 5.01
C SER A 2 7.91 -20.09 5.28
N GLN A 3 8.82 -20.13 4.30
CA GLN A 3 10.15 -19.51 4.41
C GLN A 3 10.07 -18.01 4.73
N SER A 4 9.00 -17.33 4.31
CA SER A 4 8.74 -15.93 4.63
C SER A 4 8.49 -15.69 6.12
N ILE A 5 7.68 -16.53 6.77
CA ILE A 5 7.43 -16.45 8.23
C ILE A 5 8.72 -16.66 9.01
N ASN A 6 9.58 -17.59 8.57
CA ASN A 6 10.89 -17.81 9.18
C ASN A 6 11.80 -16.58 9.08
N LEU A 7 11.84 -15.90 7.92
CA LEU A 7 12.64 -14.70 7.74
C LEU A 7 12.18 -13.54 8.63
N TYR A 8 10.86 -13.29 8.72
CA TYR A 8 10.34 -12.26 9.63
C TYR A 8 10.63 -12.59 11.10
N LYS A 9 10.52 -13.86 11.50
CA LYS A 9 10.88 -14.29 12.86
C LYS A 9 12.39 -14.12 13.13
N GLN A 10 13.24 -14.47 12.17
CA GLN A 10 14.67 -14.26 12.27
C GLN A 10 15.00 -12.78 12.47
N LEU A 11 14.46 -11.89 11.64
CA LEU A 11 14.62 -10.43 11.77
C LEU A 11 14.10 -9.92 13.12
N ALA A 12 12.94 -10.40 13.56
CA ALA A 12 12.29 -9.96 14.77
C ALA A 12 13.00 -10.42 16.06
N ASN A 13 13.72 -11.54 16.03
CA ASN A 13 14.45 -12.10 17.16
C ASN A 13 15.95 -11.75 17.13
N HIS A 14 16.40 -11.01 16.12
CA HIS A 14 17.79 -10.64 15.97
C HIS A 14 18.20 -9.57 17.00
N LYS A 15 19.33 -9.76 17.71
CA LYS A 15 19.81 -8.85 18.77
C LYS A 15 20.03 -7.39 18.27
N LEU A 16 20.50 -7.24 17.04
CA LEU A 16 20.79 -5.92 16.44
C LEU A 16 19.56 -5.27 15.75
N PHE A 17 18.46 -6.00 15.54
CA PHE A 17 17.33 -5.50 14.78
C PHE A 17 16.13 -5.24 15.68
N LYS A 18 15.70 -3.99 15.76
CA LYS A 18 14.60 -3.58 16.65
C LYS A 18 13.25 -3.63 15.93
N LYS A 19 12.26 -4.23 16.59
CA LYS A 19 10.86 -4.24 16.12
C LYS A 19 10.20 -2.87 16.20
N THR A 20 10.60 -2.07 17.19
CA THR A 20 10.04 -0.73 17.41
C THR A 20 10.48 0.22 16.32
N ILE A 21 9.52 0.96 15.76
CA ILE A 21 9.80 2.01 14.79
C ILE A 21 10.48 3.18 15.54
N ASN A 22 11.67 3.52 15.09
CA ASN A 22 12.42 4.68 15.55
C ASN A 22 13.00 5.39 14.33
N PHE A 23 12.41 6.53 14.00
CA PHE A 23 12.79 7.30 12.82
C PHE A 23 14.13 8.01 13.03
N ASN A 24 15.17 7.53 12.34
CA ASN A 24 16.51 8.12 12.40
C ASN A 24 17.30 7.77 11.13
N LEU A 25 17.64 8.78 10.34
CA LEU A 25 18.44 8.58 9.12
C LEU A 25 19.93 8.32 9.38
N ARG A 26 20.45 8.63 10.58
CA ARG A 26 21.90 8.46 10.87
C ARG A 26 22.34 7.01 10.75
N ARG A 27 21.54 6.07 11.28
CA ARG A 27 21.86 4.64 11.27
C ARG A 27 21.93 4.07 9.84
N ILE A 28 20.89 4.32 9.04
CA ILE A 28 20.88 3.83 7.67
C ILE A 28 21.98 4.48 6.82
N LYS A 29 22.22 5.78 6.97
CA LYS A 29 23.32 6.48 6.28
C LYS A 29 24.68 5.89 6.64
N LEU A 30 24.92 5.56 7.90
CA LEU A 30 26.15 4.90 8.36
C LEU A 30 26.30 3.51 7.70
N VAL A 31 25.23 2.72 7.63
CA VAL A 31 25.26 1.41 6.98
C VAL A 31 25.53 1.55 5.48
N LEU A 32 24.87 2.48 4.81
CA LEU A 32 25.09 2.74 3.39
C LEU A 32 26.53 3.19 3.10
N GLN A 33 27.11 4.03 3.97
CA GLN A 33 28.52 4.42 3.89
C GLN A 33 29.44 3.20 4.03
N LYS A 34 29.23 2.34 5.03
CA LYS A 34 30.01 1.10 5.22
C LYS A 34 29.86 0.10 4.05
N LEU A 35 28.80 0.24 3.25
CA LEU A 35 28.54 -0.53 2.04
C LEU A 35 29.02 0.17 0.75
N ASN A 36 29.85 1.20 0.84
CA ASN A 36 30.36 2.00 -0.29
C ASN A 36 29.22 2.66 -1.09
N HIS A 37 28.23 3.22 -0.41
CA HIS A 37 27.14 4.04 -0.95
C HIS A 37 26.39 3.41 -2.14
N PRO A 38 25.81 2.21 -1.98
CA PRO A 38 25.06 1.57 -3.05
C PRO A 38 23.84 2.38 -3.52
N GLU A 39 23.28 3.26 -2.65
CA GLU A 39 22.17 4.16 -2.99
C GLU A 39 22.53 5.17 -4.09
N LYS A 40 23.79 5.56 -4.20
CA LYS A 40 24.28 6.49 -5.24
C LYS A 40 24.29 5.87 -6.64
N LYS A 41 24.22 4.53 -6.73
CA LYS A 41 24.17 3.79 -8.00
C LYS A 41 22.75 3.66 -8.53
N LEU A 42 21.72 4.03 -7.75
CA LEU A 42 20.33 4.00 -8.19
C LEU A 42 19.99 5.30 -8.94
N ASN A 43 20.02 5.23 -10.26
CA ASN A 43 19.63 6.34 -11.11
C ASN A 43 18.09 6.37 -11.31
N ASN A 44 17.53 7.57 -11.57
CA ASN A 44 16.10 7.74 -11.85
C ASN A 44 15.19 7.14 -10.78
N VAL A 45 15.51 7.39 -9.51
CA VAL A 45 14.65 7.00 -8.38
C VAL A 45 13.35 7.79 -8.41
N ILE A 46 12.22 7.11 -8.23
CA ILE A 46 10.90 7.71 -8.06
C ILE A 46 10.38 7.29 -6.69
N ASN A 47 10.28 8.24 -5.75
CA ASN A 47 9.72 8.01 -4.42
C ASN A 47 8.20 8.18 -4.42
N PHE A 48 7.49 7.25 -3.79
CA PHE A 48 6.03 7.32 -3.59
C PHE A 48 5.73 7.48 -2.10
N LEU A 49 5.12 8.60 -1.73
CA LEU A 49 4.85 8.98 -0.34
C LEU A 49 3.42 9.50 -0.15
N GLY A 50 2.96 9.50 1.08
CA GLY A 50 1.59 9.88 1.45
C GLY A 50 0.96 8.89 2.42
N SER A 51 -0.35 8.94 2.60
CA SER A 51 -1.08 8.05 3.51
C SER A 51 -1.70 6.88 2.75
N SER A 52 -2.58 7.13 1.80
CA SER A 52 -3.31 6.11 1.05
C SER A 52 -3.04 6.23 -0.45
N GLY A 53 -2.78 5.09 -1.12
CA GLY A 53 -2.61 5.05 -2.59
C GLY A 53 -1.16 4.90 -3.08
N LYS A 54 -0.15 4.85 -2.20
CA LYS A 54 1.26 4.68 -2.57
C LYS A 54 1.46 3.46 -3.48
N PHE A 55 1.12 2.27 -2.98
CA PHE A 55 1.26 1.03 -3.73
C PHE A 55 0.51 1.05 -5.07
N SER A 56 -0.77 1.48 -5.10
CA SER A 56 -1.55 1.45 -6.33
C SER A 56 -1.02 2.40 -7.40
N THR A 57 -0.50 3.58 -7.01
CA THR A 57 0.13 4.51 -7.94
C THR A 57 1.47 3.95 -8.44
N LEU A 58 2.34 3.49 -7.52
CA LEU A 58 3.63 2.87 -7.84
C LEU A 58 3.45 1.68 -8.79
N HIS A 59 2.56 0.75 -8.46
CA HIS A 59 2.31 -0.45 -9.26
C HIS A 59 1.79 -0.11 -10.66
N SER A 60 0.91 0.87 -10.79
CA SER A 60 0.43 1.33 -12.09
C SER A 60 1.56 1.93 -12.93
N VAL A 61 2.43 2.78 -12.33
CA VAL A 61 3.61 3.33 -13.01
C VAL A 61 4.55 2.21 -13.45
N LYS A 62 4.81 1.23 -12.58
CA LYS A 62 5.60 0.03 -12.90
C LYS A 62 5.05 -0.69 -14.13
N CYS A 63 3.73 -0.97 -14.14
CA CYS A 63 3.08 -1.65 -15.26
C CYS A 63 3.25 -0.88 -16.59
N PHE A 64 3.14 0.45 -16.57
CA PHE A 64 3.34 1.29 -17.76
C PHE A 64 4.79 1.27 -18.25
N ILE A 65 5.76 1.34 -17.34
CA ILE A 65 7.19 1.25 -17.65
C ILE A 65 7.52 -0.09 -18.31
N GLU A 66 7.06 -1.19 -17.71
CA GLU A 66 7.29 -2.55 -18.23
C GLU A 66 6.59 -2.80 -19.58
N ALA A 67 5.38 -2.30 -19.75
CA ALA A 67 4.66 -2.37 -21.03
C ALA A 67 5.38 -1.57 -22.14
N ASN A 68 6.13 -0.52 -21.78
CA ASN A 68 7.00 0.25 -22.68
C ASN A 68 8.37 -0.42 -22.90
N LYS A 69 8.51 -1.72 -22.57
CA LYS A 69 9.75 -2.51 -22.70
C LYS A 69 10.93 -1.95 -21.92
N GLN A 70 10.68 -1.15 -20.89
CA GLN A 70 11.69 -0.64 -19.96
C GLN A 70 11.63 -1.44 -18.67
N LYS A 71 12.78 -1.56 -17.98
CA LYS A 71 12.86 -2.27 -16.71
C LYS A 71 12.85 -1.30 -15.54
N ALA A 72 12.20 -1.68 -14.46
CA ALA A 72 12.21 -0.95 -13.20
C ALA A 72 12.33 -1.92 -12.02
N THR A 73 13.16 -1.61 -11.02
CA THR A 73 13.03 -2.24 -9.71
C THR A 73 11.91 -1.58 -8.91
N ALA A 74 11.38 -2.29 -7.91
CA ALA A 74 10.39 -1.71 -7.00
C ALA A 74 10.59 -2.22 -5.57
N TYR A 75 10.47 -1.28 -4.61
CA TYR A 75 10.41 -1.54 -3.17
C TYR A 75 9.03 -1.12 -2.65
N ILE A 76 8.30 -2.06 -2.06
CA ILE A 76 6.95 -1.84 -1.54
C ILE A 76 6.81 -2.28 -0.08
N SER A 77 5.84 -1.70 0.62
CA SER A 77 5.54 -2.05 2.01
C SER A 77 4.06 -1.84 2.37
N PRO A 78 3.48 -2.77 3.16
CA PRO A 78 3.99 -4.10 3.49
C PRO A 78 3.90 -5.09 2.32
N SER A 79 4.52 -6.27 2.46
CA SER A 79 4.20 -7.42 1.61
C SER A 79 2.84 -8.01 2.01
N LEU A 80 2.17 -8.68 1.08
CA LEU A 80 0.86 -9.28 1.31
C LEU A 80 0.97 -10.76 1.76
N LYS A 81 1.64 -11.60 0.97
CA LYS A 81 1.78 -13.04 1.20
C LYS A 81 3.20 -13.45 1.59
N ASP A 82 4.20 -12.84 0.98
CA ASP A 82 5.60 -13.22 1.12
C ASP A 82 6.50 -11.99 1.17
N ILE A 83 7.53 -12.03 2.02
CA ILE A 83 8.51 -10.95 2.16
C ILE A 83 9.19 -10.57 0.83
N LYS A 84 9.32 -11.53 -0.10
CA LYS A 84 9.89 -11.30 -1.44
C LYS A 84 9.15 -10.23 -2.24
N GLU A 85 7.84 -10.11 -2.04
CA GLU A 85 7.00 -9.13 -2.77
C GLU A 85 7.46 -7.70 -2.57
N ARG A 86 8.21 -7.44 -1.47
CA ARG A 86 8.81 -6.13 -1.21
C ARG A 86 9.93 -5.77 -2.20
N PHE A 87 10.49 -6.75 -2.91
CA PHE A 87 11.76 -6.62 -3.63
C PHE A 87 11.63 -7.08 -5.08
N TRP A 88 11.05 -6.28 -5.94
CA TRP A 88 11.04 -6.52 -7.38
C TRP A 88 12.33 -6.00 -8.02
N MET A 89 13.04 -6.84 -8.77
CA MET A 89 14.36 -6.56 -9.34
C MET A 89 14.33 -6.33 -10.86
N GLY A 90 13.21 -5.91 -11.42
CA GLY A 90 13.05 -5.58 -12.83
C GLY A 90 12.61 -6.75 -13.73
N HIS A 91 12.75 -7.99 -13.28
CA HIS A 91 12.31 -9.18 -13.98
C HIS A 91 11.83 -10.31 -13.06
N ARG A 92 12.20 -10.26 -11.78
CA ARG A 92 11.79 -11.22 -10.75
C ARG A 92 11.82 -10.60 -9.36
N TYR A 93 11.21 -11.24 -8.41
CA TYR A 93 11.42 -10.96 -6.99
C TYR A 93 12.75 -11.53 -6.50
N LEU A 94 13.35 -10.93 -5.45
CA LEU A 94 14.47 -11.54 -4.74
C LEU A 94 14.09 -12.93 -4.21
N LYS A 95 15.03 -13.87 -4.31
CA LYS A 95 14.87 -15.19 -3.67
C LYS A 95 15.11 -15.07 -2.15
N HIS A 96 14.51 -15.94 -1.35
CA HIS A 96 14.72 -15.96 0.10
C HIS A 96 16.22 -16.12 0.48
N GLN A 97 16.98 -16.85 -0.32
CA GLN A 97 18.41 -17.02 -0.10
C GLN A 97 19.18 -15.69 -0.28
N GLU A 98 18.85 -14.90 -1.30
CA GLU A 98 19.45 -13.58 -1.54
C GLU A 98 19.14 -12.60 -0.41
N ILE A 99 17.90 -12.65 0.12
CA ILE A 99 17.50 -11.88 1.30
C ILE A 99 18.33 -12.29 2.51
N LYS A 100 18.49 -13.61 2.77
CA LYS A 100 19.33 -14.14 3.87
C LYS A 100 20.80 -13.71 3.75
N GLN A 101 21.37 -13.77 2.54
CA GLN A 101 22.73 -13.33 2.29
C GLN A 101 22.89 -11.83 2.59
N SER A 102 21.92 -11.01 2.15
CA SER A 102 21.93 -9.57 2.45
C SER A 102 21.84 -9.30 3.96
N ILE A 103 21.01 -10.03 4.70
CA ILE A 103 20.92 -9.93 6.15
C ILE A 103 22.29 -10.23 6.80
N LYS A 104 22.97 -11.32 6.40
CA LYS A 104 24.30 -11.67 6.93
C LYS A 104 25.35 -10.58 6.68
N ILE A 105 25.29 -9.91 5.53
CA ILE A 105 26.19 -8.78 5.22
C ILE A 105 25.91 -7.61 6.19
N ILE A 106 24.63 -7.27 6.39
CA ILE A 106 24.22 -6.17 7.28
C ILE A 106 24.60 -6.46 8.74
N GLU A 107 24.43 -7.71 9.18
CA GLU A 107 24.81 -8.18 10.54
C GLU A 107 26.31 -7.94 10.85
N LYS A 108 27.18 -8.22 9.88
CA LYS A 108 28.64 -8.00 10.02
C LYS A 108 29.03 -6.55 10.25
N LEU A 109 28.18 -5.60 9.86
CA LEU A 109 28.43 -4.15 10.07
C LEU A 109 28.24 -3.70 11.53
N LYS A 110 27.60 -4.53 12.37
CA LYS A 110 27.34 -4.34 13.80
C LYS A 110 26.62 -3.01 14.14
N VAL A 111 25.81 -2.49 13.21
CA VAL A 111 25.00 -1.27 13.40
C VAL A 111 23.58 -1.68 13.79
N PRO A 112 23.04 -1.19 14.93
CA PRO A 112 21.67 -1.50 15.31
C PRO A 112 20.69 -0.79 14.37
N LEU A 113 19.79 -1.55 13.72
CA LEU A 113 18.78 -1.05 12.79
C LEU A 113 17.38 -1.45 13.23
N THR A 114 16.37 -0.72 12.76
CA THR A 114 15.00 -1.21 12.75
C THR A 114 14.79 -2.22 11.62
N ILE A 115 13.80 -3.10 11.75
CA ILE A 115 13.50 -4.08 10.69
C ILE A 115 13.22 -3.38 9.34
N PHE A 116 12.56 -2.22 9.36
CA PHE A 116 12.28 -1.48 8.13
C PHE A 116 13.55 -0.90 7.49
N GLU A 117 14.49 -0.42 8.29
CA GLU A 117 15.81 0.01 7.80
C GLU A 117 16.59 -1.16 7.18
N VAL A 118 16.59 -2.33 7.82
CA VAL A 118 17.21 -3.55 7.26
C VAL A 118 16.61 -3.89 5.89
N LEU A 119 15.28 -3.90 5.78
CA LEU A 119 14.59 -4.19 4.52
C LEU A 119 14.91 -3.16 3.43
N THR A 120 15.02 -1.88 3.80
CA THR A 120 15.43 -0.81 2.88
C THR A 120 16.86 -1.01 2.38
N VAL A 121 17.79 -1.36 3.27
CA VAL A 121 19.19 -1.65 2.89
C VAL A 121 19.26 -2.88 1.98
N ILE A 122 18.52 -3.96 2.28
CA ILE A 122 18.43 -5.14 1.41
C ILE A 122 18.00 -4.74 -0.01
N TYR A 123 16.94 -3.90 -0.12
CA TYR A 123 16.50 -3.41 -1.42
C TYR A 123 17.61 -2.65 -2.14
N ILE A 124 18.21 -1.66 -1.51
CA ILE A 124 19.24 -0.79 -2.11
C ILE A 124 20.43 -1.61 -2.58
N MET A 125 20.96 -2.52 -1.75
CA MET A 125 22.09 -3.39 -2.08
C MET A 125 21.84 -4.26 -3.31
N ASN A 126 20.62 -4.76 -3.48
CA ASN A 126 20.29 -5.64 -4.60
C ASN A 126 19.83 -4.86 -5.83
N ALA A 127 19.13 -3.76 -5.66
CA ALA A 127 18.72 -2.86 -6.75
C ALA A 127 19.92 -2.20 -7.44
N SER A 128 20.96 -1.84 -6.68
CA SER A 128 22.20 -1.23 -7.21
C SER A 128 22.99 -2.14 -8.16
N LYS A 129 22.69 -3.43 -8.18
CA LYS A 129 23.30 -4.43 -9.06
C LYS A 129 22.50 -4.67 -10.34
N GLN A 130 21.31 -4.03 -10.48
CA GLN A 130 20.42 -4.26 -11.59
C GLN A 130 20.64 -3.22 -12.70
N ASN A 131 20.76 -3.69 -13.94
CA ASN A 131 20.75 -2.80 -15.10
C ASN A 131 19.28 -2.49 -15.48
N VAL A 132 18.72 -1.46 -14.85
CA VAL A 132 17.34 -0.99 -15.06
C VAL A 132 17.31 0.52 -15.21
N LYS A 133 16.25 1.03 -15.86
CA LYS A 133 16.11 2.47 -16.10
C LYS A 133 15.55 3.23 -14.90
N TYR A 134 14.70 2.61 -14.10
CA TYR A 134 13.99 3.27 -13.00
C TYR A 134 14.03 2.43 -11.72
N HIS A 135 14.00 3.13 -10.58
CA HIS A 135 13.87 2.54 -9.24
C HIS A 135 12.67 3.15 -8.53
N LEU A 136 11.63 2.35 -8.32
CA LEU A 136 10.37 2.79 -7.71
C LEU A 136 10.37 2.46 -6.23
N VAL A 137 10.28 3.46 -5.36
CA VAL A 137 10.47 3.29 -3.91
C VAL A 137 9.27 3.81 -3.14
N GLU A 138 8.56 2.92 -2.45
CA GLU A 138 7.45 3.26 -1.56
C GLU A 138 7.97 3.64 -0.18
N ALA A 139 7.64 4.85 0.31
CA ALA A 139 7.93 5.28 1.67
C ALA A 139 7.09 4.51 2.71
N GLY A 140 7.67 4.22 3.88
CA GLY A 140 7.02 3.47 4.94
C GLY A 140 5.87 4.23 5.59
N ALA A 141 6.18 5.29 6.31
CA ALA A 141 5.19 6.05 7.09
C ALA A 141 5.31 7.57 6.92
N LEU A 142 6.26 8.19 7.63
CA LEU A 142 6.59 9.62 7.59
C LEU A 142 7.90 9.80 6.82
N PHE A 143 7.93 10.68 5.82
CA PHE A 143 9.06 10.76 4.88
C PHE A 143 10.31 11.42 5.47
N ALA A 144 10.18 12.39 6.37
CA ALA A 144 11.27 13.17 6.91
C ALA A 144 12.48 12.34 7.39
N LYS A 145 12.22 11.33 8.19
CA LYS A 145 13.23 10.43 8.75
C LYS A 145 13.00 8.98 8.36
N ASP A 146 12.25 8.76 7.28
CA ASP A 146 11.99 7.43 6.72
C ASP A 146 13.25 6.91 6.03
N SER A 147 13.56 5.62 6.22
CA SER A 147 14.76 5.00 5.63
C SER A 147 14.81 5.07 4.09
N THR A 148 13.66 5.32 3.45
CA THR A 148 13.59 5.53 1.99
C THR A 148 13.92 6.96 1.56
N ASN A 149 14.14 7.90 2.50
CA ASN A 149 14.57 9.27 2.23
C ASN A 149 16.11 9.40 2.27
N VAL A 150 16.79 8.59 1.48
CA VAL A 150 18.26 8.56 1.40
C VAL A 150 18.80 8.88 0.00
N PHE A 151 17.93 9.13 -0.96
CA PHE A 151 18.29 9.48 -2.32
C PHE A 151 18.36 11.00 -2.48
N ASN A 152 19.53 11.54 -2.77
CA ASN A 152 19.75 13.00 -2.81
C ASN A 152 19.05 13.67 -4.01
N PHE A 153 19.03 13.02 -5.17
CA PHE A 153 18.50 13.58 -6.42
C PHE A 153 17.53 12.58 -7.08
N PRO A 154 16.37 12.32 -6.50
CA PRO A 154 15.38 11.47 -7.13
C PRO A 154 14.85 12.15 -8.42
N LEU A 155 14.57 11.34 -9.45
CA LEU A 155 13.93 11.83 -10.68
C LEU A 155 12.57 12.46 -10.38
N ALA A 156 11.82 11.83 -9.47
CA ALA A 156 10.52 12.34 -9.07
C ALA A 156 10.14 11.92 -7.63
N GLN A 157 9.30 12.73 -7.01
CA GLN A 157 8.67 12.46 -5.70
C GLN A 157 7.16 12.58 -5.84
N VAL A 158 6.46 11.47 -5.63
CA VAL A 158 5.04 11.31 -5.91
C VAL A 158 4.26 11.35 -4.61
N VAL A 159 3.56 12.45 -4.38
CA VAL A 159 2.73 12.69 -3.20
C VAL A 159 1.33 12.20 -3.49
N VAL A 160 0.96 11.03 -2.98
CA VAL A 160 -0.42 10.52 -3.04
C VAL A 160 -1.29 11.16 -1.97
N ASN A 161 -2.55 10.72 -1.81
CA ASN A 161 -3.44 11.29 -0.81
C ASN A 161 -2.83 11.27 0.61
N ILE A 162 -2.86 12.41 1.30
CA ILE A 162 -2.47 12.57 2.71
C ILE A 162 -3.72 12.72 3.58
N ASN A 163 -3.77 11.97 4.67
CA ASN A 163 -4.81 12.03 5.68
C ASN A 163 -4.22 11.82 7.08
N LYS A 164 -5.06 11.90 8.10
CA LYS A 164 -4.67 11.79 9.51
C LYS A 164 -4.31 10.34 9.86
N GLN A 165 -3.15 9.87 9.41
CA GLN A 165 -2.58 8.55 9.71
C GLN A 165 -1.17 8.70 10.31
N HIS A 166 -0.71 7.67 11.04
CA HIS A 166 0.63 7.61 11.65
C HIS A 166 0.85 8.64 12.76
N LEU A 167 -0.21 9.10 13.41
CA LEU A 167 -0.14 10.05 14.52
C LEU A 167 0.63 9.50 15.72
N ASN A 168 0.57 8.20 15.94
CA ASN A 168 1.31 7.48 16.99
C ASN A 168 2.84 7.53 16.84
N PHE A 169 3.34 8.03 15.72
CA PHE A 169 4.76 8.26 15.47
C PHE A 169 5.19 9.71 15.68
N LEU A 170 4.25 10.59 16.02
CA LEU A 170 4.51 11.99 16.32
C LEU A 170 4.51 12.20 17.84
N ASP A 171 5.21 13.24 18.28
CA ASP A 171 5.15 13.67 19.67
C ASP A 171 3.71 14.02 20.06
N LYS A 172 3.31 13.68 21.28
CA LYS A 172 1.94 13.90 21.78
C LYS A 172 1.46 15.34 21.56
N ASN A 173 2.33 16.31 21.74
CA ASN A 173 2.02 17.74 21.59
C ASN A 173 1.97 18.20 20.12
N LYS A 174 2.41 17.36 19.16
CA LYS A 174 2.43 17.63 17.72
C LYS A 174 1.55 16.69 16.93
N ASN A 175 0.59 16.05 17.58
CA ASN A 175 -0.31 15.06 16.98
C ASN A 175 -1.39 15.72 16.11
N THR A 176 -0.99 16.43 15.07
CA THR A 176 -1.89 17.18 14.18
C THR A 176 -1.76 16.75 12.72
N LEU A 177 -2.79 17.05 11.92
CA LEU A 177 -2.73 16.84 10.48
C LEU A 177 -1.65 17.74 9.82
N ASP A 178 -1.40 18.91 10.36
CA ASP A 178 -0.36 19.82 9.88
C ASP A 178 1.02 19.20 10.02
N GLU A 179 1.33 18.65 11.18
CA GLU A 179 2.58 17.94 11.41
C GLU A 179 2.72 16.71 10.52
N VAL A 180 1.63 15.94 10.29
CA VAL A 180 1.67 14.83 9.33
C VAL A 180 2.02 15.30 7.92
N VAL A 181 1.47 16.44 7.49
CA VAL A 181 1.80 17.04 6.19
C VAL A 181 3.25 17.48 6.17
N TYR A 182 3.69 18.20 7.20
CA TYR A 182 5.08 18.68 7.33
C TYR A 182 6.08 17.51 7.26
N GLN A 183 5.89 16.46 8.05
CA GLN A 183 6.77 15.30 8.07
C GLN A 183 6.82 14.53 6.73
N LYS A 184 5.81 14.67 5.89
CA LYS A 184 5.78 14.04 4.55
C LYS A 184 6.33 14.96 3.46
N ILE A 185 6.10 16.28 3.55
CA ILE A 185 6.33 17.22 2.46
C ILE A 185 7.51 18.14 2.70
N GLY A 186 7.75 18.54 3.96
CA GLY A 186 8.79 19.52 4.31
C GLY A 186 10.22 19.06 4.07
N PHE A 187 10.42 17.79 3.72
CA PHE A 187 11.73 17.17 3.51
C PHE A 187 11.89 16.58 2.10
N LEU A 188 11.09 17.03 1.15
CA LEU A 188 11.26 16.69 -0.25
C LEU A 188 12.50 17.35 -0.82
N SER A 189 13.20 16.62 -1.70
CA SER A 189 14.40 17.13 -2.38
C SER A 189 14.05 18.30 -3.28
N ASN A 190 14.98 19.22 -3.45
CA ASN A 190 14.93 20.25 -4.47
C ASN A 190 15.37 19.70 -5.84
N PHE A 191 15.10 20.45 -6.90
CA PHE A 191 15.54 20.17 -8.26
C PHE A 191 15.07 18.80 -8.80
N THR A 192 13.86 18.42 -8.45
CA THR A 192 13.21 17.17 -8.88
C THR A 192 11.83 17.47 -9.49
N ASN A 193 11.11 16.44 -9.91
CA ASN A 193 9.70 16.58 -10.28
C ASN A 193 8.83 16.15 -9.08
N ILE A 194 7.96 17.01 -8.60
CA ILE A 194 7.03 16.68 -7.52
C ILE A 194 5.61 16.57 -8.10
N TYR A 195 5.03 15.38 -8.01
CA TYR A 195 3.66 15.14 -8.45
C TYR A 195 2.72 15.07 -7.25
N VAL A 196 1.81 16.04 -7.13
CA VAL A 196 0.84 16.11 -6.03
C VAL A 196 -0.52 15.60 -6.52
N GLY A 197 -0.89 14.40 -6.10
CA GLY A 197 -2.18 13.77 -6.38
C GLY A 197 -3.34 14.45 -5.66
N LYS A 198 -4.56 13.96 -5.87
CA LYS A 198 -5.79 14.52 -5.31
C LYS A 198 -5.73 14.63 -3.78
N GLN A 199 -6.00 15.82 -3.25
CA GLN A 199 -6.03 16.14 -1.82
C GLN A 199 -7.36 16.76 -1.42
N LYS A 200 -7.67 16.75 -0.12
CA LYS A 200 -8.68 17.65 0.45
C LYS A 200 -8.16 19.10 0.36
N PRO A 201 -9.02 20.12 0.16
CA PRO A 201 -8.58 21.51 0.02
C PRO A 201 -7.72 22.01 1.19
N SER A 202 -8.07 21.64 2.43
CA SER A 202 -7.31 22.01 3.62
C SER A 202 -5.91 21.39 3.67
N VAL A 203 -5.74 20.17 3.15
CA VAL A 203 -4.45 19.49 3.03
C VAL A 203 -3.63 20.10 1.90
N LEU A 204 -4.26 20.41 0.76
CA LEU A 204 -3.59 21.01 -0.39
C LEU A 204 -2.95 22.34 -0.02
N ARG A 205 -3.68 23.24 0.67
CA ARG A 205 -3.14 24.53 1.15
C ARG A 205 -1.90 24.34 2.05
N LYS A 206 -1.87 23.30 2.88
CA LYS A 206 -0.68 22.98 3.72
C LYS A 206 0.48 22.50 2.87
N ILE A 207 0.22 21.62 1.89
CA ILE A 207 1.24 21.17 0.95
C ILE A 207 1.85 22.33 0.19
N GLU A 208 1.03 23.22 -0.36
CA GLU A 208 1.46 24.44 -1.08
C GLU A 208 2.33 25.34 -0.17
N LYS A 209 1.92 25.54 1.09
CA LYS A 209 2.72 26.27 2.10
C LYS A 209 4.13 25.68 2.25
N TYR A 210 4.25 24.36 2.44
CA TYR A 210 5.54 23.72 2.65
C TYR A 210 6.38 23.61 1.37
N LEU A 211 5.75 23.58 0.20
CA LEU A 211 6.47 23.57 -1.09
C LEU A 211 6.82 24.94 -1.63
N LYS A 212 6.34 26.04 -1.01
CA LYS A 212 6.55 27.42 -1.51
C LYS A 212 8.02 27.76 -1.80
N LYS A 213 8.95 27.24 -0.98
CA LYS A 213 10.40 27.47 -1.13
C LYS A 213 11.12 26.32 -1.85
N ASN A 214 10.41 25.27 -2.27
CA ASN A 214 11.03 24.16 -2.96
C ASN A 214 11.29 24.51 -4.45
N LYS A 215 12.53 24.29 -4.88
CA LYS A 215 13.01 24.64 -6.24
C LYS A 215 12.75 23.54 -7.27
N SER A 216 11.71 22.73 -7.08
CA SER A 216 11.33 21.64 -7.98
C SER A 216 10.24 22.04 -8.96
N ASN A 217 10.10 21.28 -10.04
CA ASN A 217 8.94 21.36 -10.92
C ASN A 217 7.74 20.67 -10.24
N ILE A 218 6.73 21.43 -9.83
CA ILE A 218 5.58 20.91 -9.06
C ILE A 218 4.37 20.76 -9.98
N VAL A 219 3.88 19.55 -10.13
CA VAL A 219 2.72 19.17 -10.95
C VAL A 219 1.56 18.79 -10.04
N TYR A 220 0.58 19.66 -9.92
CA TYR A 220 -0.61 19.45 -9.09
C TYR A 220 -1.71 18.70 -9.84
N SER A 221 -2.61 18.05 -9.09
CA SER A 221 -3.75 17.28 -9.62
C SER A 221 -4.79 18.10 -10.38
N ASN A 222 -4.72 19.43 -10.38
CA ASN A 222 -5.55 20.28 -11.25
C ASN A 222 -5.11 20.21 -12.73
N SER A 223 -3.88 19.76 -13.03
CA SER A 223 -3.38 19.58 -14.40
C SER A 223 -3.93 18.34 -15.11
N TRP A 224 -4.64 17.47 -14.42
CA TRP A 224 -5.40 16.35 -14.98
C TRP A 224 -6.72 16.12 -14.22
N LYS A 225 -7.66 15.41 -14.84
CA LYS A 225 -8.98 15.16 -14.25
C LYS A 225 -9.41 13.70 -14.49
N LEU A 226 -10.05 13.10 -13.48
CA LEU A 226 -10.89 11.93 -13.64
C LEU A 226 -12.29 12.39 -14.04
N ILE A 227 -12.75 12.01 -15.21
CA ILE A 227 -14.08 12.37 -15.73
C ILE A 227 -14.95 11.12 -15.77
N LYS A 228 -16.19 11.20 -15.26
CA LYS A 228 -17.22 10.18 -15.40
C LYS A 228 -18.23 10.64 -16.47
N LYS A 229 -18.52 9.79 -17.46
CA LYS A 229 -19.59 9.96 -18.45
C LYS A 229 -20.41 8.67 -18.51
N GLY A 230 -21.64 8.71 -18.01
CA GLY A 230 -22.44 7.49 -17.79
C GLY A 230 -21.66 6.50 -16.90
N ASN A 231 -21.52 5.27 -17.38
CA ASN A 231 -20.77 4.22 -16.69
C ASN A 231 -19.28 4.14 -17.07
N GLN A 232 -18.77 5.13 -17.80
CA GLN A 232 -17.39 5.15 -18.28
C GLN A 232 -16.57 6.22 -17.56
N TYR A 233 -15.30 5.91 -17.34
CA TYR A 233 -14.34 6.82 -16.73
C TYR A 233 -13.24 7.16 -17.74
N PHE A 234 -12.75 8.42 -17.65
CA PHE A 234 -11.70 8.94 -18.51
C PHE A 234 -10.67 9.72 -17.70
N TYR A 235 -9.40 9.55 -18.03
CA TYR A 235 -8.36 10.51 -17.74
C TYR A 235 -8.40 11.64 -18.76
N LYS A 236 -8.22 12.89 -18.36
CA LYS A 236 -8.05 14.03 -19.24
C LYS A 236 -7.01 14.99 -18.69
N ASP A 237 -6.05 15.40 -19.51
CA ASP A 237 -5.18 16.55 -19.32
C ASP A 237 -5.31 17.53 -20.50
N LYS A 238 -4.39 18.51 -20.61
CA LYS A 238 -4.41 19.50 -21.72
C LYS A 238 -4.28 18.84 -23.11
N LYS A 239 -3.51 17.75 -23.24
CA LYS A 239 -3.15 17.11 -24.51
C LYS A 239 -3.82 15.74 -24.72
N ASN A 240 -4.24 15.08 -23.66
CA ASN A 240 -4.66 13.68 -23.71
C ASN A 240 -6.05 13.48 -23.11
N LYS A 241 -6.83 12.61 -23.76
CA LYS A 241 -8.04 11.99 -23.21
C LYS A 241 -7.90 10.47 -23.38
N ILE A 242 -7.95 9.72 -22.27
CA ILE A 242 -7.73 8.27 -22.23
C ILE A 242 -8.92 7.62 -21.54
N LYS A 243 -9.55 6.63 -22.19
CA LYS A 243 -10.62 5.84 -21.61
C LYS A 243 -10.03 4.84 -20.60
N LEU A 244 -10.57 4.82 -19.38
CA LEU A 244 -10.13 3.91 -18.33
C LEU A 244 -10.95 2.62 -18.40
N ILE A 245 -10.52 1.71 -19.27
CA ILE A 245 -11.15 0.38 -19.41
C ILE A 245 -10.56 -0.50 -18.31
N THR A 246 -11.26 -0.63 -17.18
CA THR A 246 -10.81 -1.41 -16.04
C THR A 246 -11.81 -2.52 -15.74
N LYS A 247 -11.33 -3.77 -15.59
CA LYS A 247 -12.15 -4.91 -15.15
C LYS A 247 -12.20 -5.06 -13.63
N VAL A 248 -11.18 -4.54 -12.94
CA VAL A 248 -10.91 -4.81 -11.52
C VAL A 248 -10.65 -3.55 -10.69
N ILE A 249 -10.72 -2.36 -11.29
CA ILE A 249 -10.55 -1.09 -10.56
C ILE A 249 -11.93 -0.46 -10.42
N HIS A 250 -12.52 -0.61 -9.26
CA HIS A 250 -13.91 -0.25 -9.02
C HIS A 250 -14.10 0.97 -8.12
N SER A 251 -13.08 1.36 -7.33
CA SER A 251 -13.20 2.49 -6.42
C SER A 251 -12.70 3.79 -7.06
N LYS A 252 -13.37 4.91 -6.71
CA LYS A 252 -12.96 6.25 -7.13
C LYS A 252 -11.51 6.55 -6.74
N GLY A 253 -11.08 6.16 -5.53
CA GLY A 253 -9.71 6.37 -5.06
C GLY A 253 -8.67 5.64 -5.91
N LEU A 254 -8.94 4.38 -6.31
CA LEU A 254 -8.05 3.64 -7.22
C LEU A 254 -8.02 4.26 -8.62
N LEU A 255 -9.14 4.77 -9.14
CA LEU A 255 -9.18 5.48 -10.41
C LEU A 255 -8.41 6.81 -10.36
N GLU A 256 -8.48 7.55 -9.26
CA GLU A 256 -7.68 8.76 -9.05
C GLU A 256 -6.17 8.43 -8.99
N ASN A 257 -5.78 7.36 -8.31
CA ASN A 257 -4.40 6.87 -8.27
C ASN A 257 -3.92 6.43 -9.67
N LEU A 258 -4.78 5.79 -10.45
CA LEU A 258 -4.48 5.41 -11.83
C LEU A 258 -4.29 6.67 -12.71
N CYS A 259 -5.14 7.69 -12.58
CA CYS A 259 -4.98 8.96 -13.29
C CYS A 259 -3.65 9.64 -12.92
N HIS A 260 -3.26 9.60 -11.65
CA HIS A 260 -1.98 10.11 -11.18
C HIS A 260 -0.82 9.35 -11.84
N ALA A 261 -0.88 8.02 -11.87
CA ALA A 261 0.12 7.18 -12.54
C ALA A 261 0.18 7.41 -14.07
N ILE A 262 -0.97 7.66 -14.72
CA ILE A 262 -1.02 8.00 -16.16
C ILE A 262 -0.30 9.32 -16.42
N LYS A 263 -0.52 10.35 -15.59
CA LYS A 263 0.20 11.62 -15.73
C LYS A 263 1.70 11.43 -15.65
N ILE A 264 2.17 10.70 -14.65
CA ILE A 264 3.60 10.37 -14.50
C ILE A 264 4.12 9.62 -15.72
N ALA A 265 3.40 8.59 -16.19
CA ALA A 265 3.80 7.79 -17.34
C ALA A 265 3.91 8.64 -18.64
N LEU A 266 2.98 9.56 -18.86
CA LEU A 266 3.02 10.48 -20.00
C LEU A 266 4.23 11.42 -19.93
N ASP A 267 4.56 11.93 -18.74
CA ASP A 267 5.74 12.78 -18.52
C ASP A 267 7.06 12.01 -18.68
N LEU A 268 7.06 10.70 -18.33
CA LEU A 268 8.14 9.76 -18.64
C LEU A 268 8.21 9.37 -20.14
N LYS A 269 7.42 10.04 -21.01
CA LYS A 269 7.35 9.84 -22.47
C LYS A 269 6.86 8.46 -22.89
N ILE A 270 6.07 7.79 -22.06
CA ILE A 270 5.39 6.56 -22.45
C ILE A 270 4.21 6.91 -23.36
N LYS A 271 4.16 6.28 -24.55
CA LYS A 271 3.15 6.58 -25.57
C LYS A 271 1.74 6.27 -25.05
N LYS A 272 0.78 7.16 -25.32
CA LYS A 272 -0.65 7.01 -24.95
C LYS A 272 -1.20 5.63 -25.33
N LYS A 273 -0.95 5.13 -26.53
CA LYS A 273 -1.40 3.80 -27.02
C LYS A 273 -0.91 2.64 -26.12
N ILE A 274 0.30 2.73 -25.55
CA ILE A 274 0.84 1.73 -24.61
C ILE A 274 0.08 1.80 -23.29
N ILE A 275 -0.15 3.01 -22.77
CA ILE A 275 -0.91 3.23 -21.54
C ILE A 275 -2.32 2.64 -21.68
N GLU A 276 -3.03 2.96 -22.76
CA GLU A 276 -4.39 2.46 -23.05
C GLU A 276 -4.45 0.92 -23.09
N LYS A 277 -3.49 0.27 -23.74
CA LYS A 277 -3.39 -1.21 -23.80
C LYS A 277 -3.03 -1.85 -22.45
N THR A 278 -2.40 -1.11 -21.55
CA THR A 278 -1.93 -1.62 -20.26
C THR A 278 -3.03 -1.52 -19.18
N ILE A 279 -3.83 -0.47 -19.19
CA ILE A 279 -4.87 -0.22 -18.18
C ILE A 279 -5.75 -1.45 -17.89
N PRO A 280 -6.27 -2.20 -18.88
CA PRO A 280 -7.12 -3.38 -18.63
C PRO A 280 -6.40 -4.53 -17.89
N LYS A 281 -5.07 -4.54 -17.89
CA LYS A 281 -4.22 -5.57 -17.29
C LYS A 281 -3.79 -5.24 -15.87
N ILE A 282 -3.97 -3.99 -15.42
CA ILE A 282 -3.60 -3.56 -14.06
C ILE A 282 -4.59 -4.12 -13.06
N SER A 283 -4.08 -4.81 -12.05
CA SER A 283 -4.84 -5.33 -10.92
C SER A 283 -4.08 -5.08 -9.61
N PHE A 284 -4.79 -5.00 -8.51
CA PHE A 284 -4.22 -4.77 -7.19
C PHE A 284 -4.64 -5.89 -6.26
N GLU A 285 -3.71 -6.81 -5.94
CA GLU A 285 -3.99 -7.86 -4.96
C GLU A 285 -4.40 -7.25 -3.61
N GLY A 286 -5.46 -7.79 -3.03
CA GLY A 286 -5.99 -7.34 -1.75
C GLY A 286 -6.64 -5.94 -1.75
N ARG A 287 -7.02 -5.42 -2.91
CA ARG A 287 -7.75 -4.16 -3.05
C ARG A 287 -8.94 -4.35 -4.00
N PHE A 288 -10.15 -4.35 -3.45
CA PHE A 288 -11.39 -4.62 -4.22
C PHE A 288 -11.30 -5.87 -5.09
N GLN A 289 -10.53 -6.86 -4.64
CA GLN A 289 -10.21 -8.06 -5.40
C GLN A 289 -11.30 -9.12 -5.23
N TYR A 290 -11.90 -9.57 -6.32
CA TYR A 290 -12.74 -10.78 -6.32
C TYR A 290 -11.88 -12.03 -6.49
N LEU A 291 -12.23 -13.08 -5.75
CA LEU A 291 -11.62 -14.41 -5.91
C LEU A 291 -12.39 -15.21 -6.97
N ASP A 292 -11.91 -15.17 -8.21
CA ASP A 292 -12.53 -15.85 -9.33
C ASP A 292 -11.96 -17.26 -9.57
N LYS A 293 -10.84 -17.60 -8.95
CA LYS A 293 -10.13 -18.89 -9.05
C LYS A 293 -9.41 -19.24 -7.73
N GLY A 294 -8.91 -20.48 -7.65
CA GLY A 294 -8.13 -20.98 -6.53
C GLY A 294 -8.91 -21.91 -5.59
N LYS A 295 -8.24 -22.42 -4.55
CA LYS A 295 -8.78 -23.41 -3.61
C LYS A 295 -9.99 -22.91 -2.84
N ILE A 296 -9.99 -21.63 -2.44
CA ILE A 296 -11.11 -21.03 -1.71
C ILE A 296 -12.31 -20.90 -2.63
N LYS A 297 -12.11 -20.43 -3.87
CA LYS A 297 -13.19 -20.34 -4.86
C LYS A 297 -13.87 -21.71 -5.12
N LYS A 298 -13.09 -22.79 -5.18
CA LYS A 298 -13.62 -24.15 -5.34
C LYS A 298 -14.52 -24.61 -4.19
N LYS A 299 -14.30 -24.08 -2.96
CA LYS A 299 -15.11 -24.37 -1.78
C LYS A 299 -16.39 -23.54 -1.67
N LEU A 300 -16.50 -22.47 -2.46
CA LEU A 300 -17.68 -21.63 -2.48
C LEU A 300 -18.80 -22.29 -3.28
N LYS A 301 -20.03 -22.07 -2.85
CA LYS A 301 -21.21 -22.37 -3.65
C LYS A 301 -21.27 -21.46 -4.89
N LYS A 302 -21.90 -21.94 -5.98
CA LYS A 302 -21.98 -21.24 -7.28
C LYS A 302 -22.51 -19.78 -7.14
N HIS A 303 -23.36 -19.53 -6.17
CA HIS A 303 -24.02 -18.25 -5.91
C HIS A 303 -23.26 -17.36 -4.93
N GLU A 304 -22.11 -17.78 -4.39
CA GLU A 304 -21.31 -17.00 -3.46
C GLU A 304 -20.13 -16.31 -4.18
N LYS A 305 -19.93 -15.02 -3.86
CA LYS A 305 -18.76 -14.25 -4.31
C LYS A 305 -17.96 -13.82 -3.10
N ILE A 306 -16.64 -13.92 -3.19
CA ILE A 306 -15.74 -13.34 -2.17
C ILE A 306 -15.04 -12.12 -2.76
N MET A 307 -15.02 -11.05 -1.98
CA MET A 307 -14.24 -9.85 -2.24
C MET A 307 -13.24 -9.62 -1.10
N LEU A 308 -12.01 -9.32 -1.44
CA LEU A 308 -10.91 -9.02 -0.53
C LEU A 308 -10.58 -7.54 -0.60
N ASP A 309 -10.49 -6.88 0.56
CA ASP A 309 -9.98 -5.51 0.65
C ASP A 309 -9.21 -5.28 1.96
N GLY A 310 -7.96 -4.84 1.83
CA GLY A 310 -7.10 -4.54 2.96
C GLY A 310 -7.32 -3.17 3.60
N ALA A 311 -8.48 -2.53 3.41
CA ALA A 311 -8.86 -1.29 4.09
C ALA A 311 -8.72 -1.43 5.61
N HIS A 312 -8.07 -0.46 6.24
CA HIS A 312 -7.77 -0.51 7.68
C HIS A 312 -7.70 0.89 8.34
N ALA A 313 -8.13 1.93 7.64
CA ALA A 313 -8.27 3.28 8.14
C ALA A 313 -9.67 3.82 7.79
N GLU A 314 -10.15 4.82 8.50
CA GLU A 314 -11.47 5.41 8.29
C GLU A 314 -11.72 5.84 6.84
N THR A 315 -10.73 6.47 6.21
CA THR A 315 -10.82 6.92 4.80
C THR A 315 -10.91 5.76 3.82
N ASP A 316 -10.20 4.66 4.10
CA ASP A 316 -10.25 3.45 3.26
C ASP A 316 -11.61 2.77 3.44
N ALA A 317 -12.15 2.74 4.68
CA ALA A 317 -13.48 2.24 4.98
C ALA A 317 -14.56 3.00 4.19
N LYS A 318 -14.51 4.33 4.15
CA LYS A 318 -15.44 5.16 3.36
C LYS A 318 -15.41 4.81 1.86
N ASN A 319 -14.22 4.57 1.31
CA ASN A 319 -14.07 4.13 -0.09
C ASN A 319 -14.70 2.75 -0.32
N LEU A 320 -14.46 1.82 0.60
CA LEU A 320 -15.00 0.47 0.52
C LEU A 320 -16.53 0.49 0.65
N VAL A 321 -17.10 1.22 1.60
CA VAL A 321 -18.54 1.40 1.79
C VAL A 321 -19.20 1.98 0.54
N ASN A 322 -18.62 3.03 -0.06
CA ASN A 322 -19.14 3.62 -1.28
C ASN A 322 -19.23 2.61 -2.45
N TYR A 323 -18.25 1.72 -2.55
CA TYR A 323 -18.31 0.62 -3.51
C TYR A 323 -19.37 -0.42 -3.15
N LEU A 324 -19.43 -0.84 -1.89
CA LEU A 324 -20.38 -1.85 -1.40
C LEU A 324 -21.84 -1.42 -1.56
N LYS A 325 -22.15 -0.12 -1.48
CA LYS A 325 -23.49 0.43 -1.73
C LYS A 325 -24.00 0.13 -3.13
N ALA A 326 -23.13 0.04 -4.12
CA ALA A 326 -23.50 -0.29 -5.50
C ALA A 326 -23.73 -1.80 -5.74
N ILE A 327 -23.44 -2.66 -4.76
CA ILE A 327 -23.68 -4.10 -4.86
C ILE A 327 -25.09 -4.39 -4.33
N MET A 328 -25.97 -4.89 -5.20
CA MET A 328 -27.37 -5.23 -4.85
C MET A 328 -27.49 -6.48 -3.97
N LEU A 329 -26.54 -7.42 -4.08
CA LEU A 329 -26.57 -8.68 -3.32
C LEU A 329 -26.41 -8.43 -1.81
N PRO A 330 -27.02 -9.26 -0.95
CA PRO A 330 -26.76 -9.29 0.48
C PRO A 330 -25.27 -9.44 0.78
N LYS A 331 -24.78 -8.68 1.75
CA LYS A 331 -23.37 -8.65 2.11
C LYS A 331 -23.14 -9.25 3.48
N TYR A 332 -22.09 -10.05 3.59
CA TYR A 332 -21.61 -10.67 4.83
C TYR A 332 -20.16 -10.26 5.03
N GLY A 333 -19.79 -9.89 6.25
CA GLY A 333 -18.44 -9.42 6.54
C GLY A 333 -17.60 -10.43 7.30
N ILE A 334 -16.32 -10.57 6.95
CA ILE A 334 -15.30 -11.22 7.78
C ILE A 334 -14.25 -10.15 8.10
N TRP A 335 -14.11 -9.83 9.38
CA TRP A 335 -13.33 -8.68 9.84
C TRP A 335 -12.23 -9.08 10.81
N ALA A 336 -11.00 -8.61 10.54
CA ALA A 336 -9.89 -8.60 11.48
C ALA A 336 -9.15 -7.26 11.40
N MET A 337 -8.48 -6.87 12.49
CA MET A 337 -7.77 -5.61 12.55
C MET A 337 -6.57 -5.67 13.49
N MET A 338 -5.59 -4.76 13.27
CA MET A 338 -4.41 -4.61 14.10
C MET A 338 -4.70 -3.68 15.30
N LYS A 339 -4.05 -3.93 16.46
CA LYS A 339 -4.20 -3.14 17.70
C LYS A 339 -3.84 -1.65 17.55
N ASN A 340 -2.90 -1.34 16.64
CA ASN A 340 -2.43 0.04 16.39
C ASN A 340 -3.32 0.83 15.42
N LYS A 341 -4.52 0.36 15.15
CA LYS A 341 -5.53 1.02 14.32
C LYS A 341 -6.72 1.49 15.17
N GLU A 342 -7.63 2.24 14.57
CA GLU A 342 -8.82 2.80 15.22
C GLU A 342 -10.06 1.96 14.83
N PRO A 343 -10.27 0.78 15.46
CA PRO A 343 -11.29 -0.18 15.03
C PRO A 343 -12.71 0.34 15.18
N ASP A 344 -12.99 1.15 16.20
CA ASP A 344 -14.31 1.72 16.43
C ASP A 344 -14.67 2.73 15.33
N LEU A 345 -13.76 3.67 15.00
CA LEU A 345 -13.96 4.64 13.93
C LEU A 345 -14.06 3.96 12.56
N PHE A 346 -13.30 2.88 12.37
CA PHE A 346 -13.32 2.10 11.14
C PHE A 346 -14.63 1.38 10.93
N ILE A 347 -15.10 0.58 11.92
CA ILE A 347 -16.28 -0.27 11.76
C ILE A 347 -17.58 0.54 11.69
N LYS A 348 -17.65 1.68 12.36
CA LYS A 348 -18.80 2.61 12.28
C LYS A 348 -19.16 3.01 10.84
N GLN A 349 -18.18 3.05 9.94
CA GLN A 349 -18.41 3.41 8.53
C GLN A 349 -19.28 2.38 7.81
N PHE A 350 -19.33 1.13 8.30
CA PHE A 350 -20.07 0.00 7.71
C PHE A 350 -21.46 -0.21 8.31
N LYS A 351 -21.96 0.74 9.10
CA LYS A 351 -23.30 0.63 9.71
C LYS A 351 -24.35 0.24 8.66
N ASN A 352 -25.20 -0.76 8.97
CA ASN A 352 -26.24 -1.31 8.10
C ASN A 352 -25.73 -1.90 6.76
N MET A 353 -24.42 -2.17 6.63
CA MET A 353 -23.85 -2.70 5.39
C MET A 353 -23.92 -4.23 5.31
N PHE A 354 -23.82 -4.93 6.43
CA PHE A 354 -23.72 -6.38 6.49
C PHE A 354 -24.96 -6.99 7.17
N ARG A 355 -25.52 -8.06 6.59
CA ARG A 355 -26.53 -8.89 7.25
C ARG A 355 -25.96 -9.58 8.47
N LYS A 356 -24.68 -10.00 8.39
CA LYS A 356 -23.94 -10.63 9.47
C LYS A 356 -22.47 -10.30 9.34
N LEU A 357 -21.80 -10.05 10.46
CA LEU A 357 -20.38 -9.80 10.56
C LEU A 357 -19.73 -10.91 11.39
N ILE A 358 -18.63 -11.49 10.91
CA ILE A 358 -17.85 -12.46 11.67
C ILE A 358 -16.48 -11.86 11.98
N THR A 359 -16.12 -11.83 13.26
CA THR A 359 -14.80 -11.39 13.69
C THR A 359 -13.84 -12.58 13.80
N VAL A 360 -12.61 -12.38 13.27
CA VAL A 360 -11.57 -13.40 13.30
C VAL A 360 -10.23 -12.82 13.77
N PRO A 361 -9.34 -13.62 14.42
CA PRO A 361 -7.97 -13.19 14.67
C PRO A 361 -7.14 -13.33 13.38
N ILE A 362 -5.98 -12.65 13.32
CA ILE A 362 -4.99 -12.86 12.24
C ILE A 362 -3.96 -13.85 12.76
N LYS A 363 -3.81 -14.97 12.07
CA LYS A 363 -2.89 -16.04 12.47
C LYS A 363 -1.43 -15.56 12.42
N ASN A 364 -0.66 -15.89 13.46
CA ASN A 364 0.78 -15.56 13.59
C ASN A 364 1.11 -14.06 13.63
N GLU A 365 0.14 -13.19 13.93
CA GLU A 365 0.34 -11.76 14.07
C GLU A 365 0.01 -11.31 15.51
N GLN A 366 1.03 -11.17 16.35
CA GLN A 366 0.88 -10.82 17.77
C GLN A 366 0.24 -9.46 18.01
N SER A 367 0.42 -8.52 17.09
CA SER A 367 -0.19 -7.18 17.15
C SER A 367 -1.62 -7.16 16.62
N SER A 368 -2.20 -8.32 16.27
CA SER A 368 -3.62 -8.44 15.88
C SER A 368 -4.51 -8.32 17.10
N MET A 369 -5.68 -7.73 16.92
CA MET A 369 -6.78 -7.85 17.87
C MET A 369 -7.33 -9.28 17.85
N THR A 370 -7.80 -9.73 19.01
CA THR A 370 -8.52 -11.00 19.15
C THR A 370 -9.92 -10.90 18.54
N SER A 371 -10.49 -12.03 18.16
CA SER A 371 -11.89 -12.07 17.70
C SER A 371 -12.86 -11.57 18.78
N LYS A 372 -12.57 -11.77 20.08
CA LYS A 372 -13.38 -11.29 21.22
C LYS A 372 -13.35 -9.75 21.33
N GLU A 373 -12.17 -9.12 21.24
CA GLU A 373 -12.05 -7.65 21.26
C GLU A 373 -12.83 -7.02 20.12
N LEU A 374 -12.68 -7.54 18.90
CA LEU A 374 -13.39 -7.04 17.71
C LEU A 374 -14.90 -7.28 17.80
N TYR A 375 -15.33 -8.43 18.34
CA TYR A 375 -16.73 -8.75 18.59
C TYR A 375 -17.36 -7.71 19.51
N ASN A 376 -16.72 -7.38 20.63
CA ASN A 376 -17.25 -6.41 21.59
C ASN A 376 -17.39 -5.01 20.96
N ILE A 377 -16.42 -4.60 20.13
CA ILE A 377 -16.48 -3.33 19.39
C ILE A 377 -17.66 -3.34 18.39
N ALA A 378 -17.83 -4.42 17.63
CA ALA A 378 -18.91 -4.55 16.66
C ALA A 378 -20.28 -4.58 17.35
N LEU A 379 -20.41 -5.29 18.47
CA LEU A 379 -21.63 -5.36 19.26
C LEU A 379 -22.03 -3.97 19.80
N LYS A 380 -21.07 -3.22 20.38
CA LYS A 380 -21.26 -1.82 20.81
C LYS A 380 -21.77 -0.93 19.66
N ASN A 381 -21.37 -1.20 18.44
CA ASN A 381 -21.82 -0.49 17.24
C ASN A 381 -23.09 -1.08 16.60
N LYS A 382 -23.80 -1.96 17.32
CA LYS A 382 -25.11 -2.56 16.95
C LYS A 382 -25.03 -3.40 15.65
N PHE A 383 -23.93 -4.11 15.42
CA PHE A 383 -23.84 -5.11 14.35
C PHE A 383 -24.44 -6.44 14.79
N ASN A 384 -25.09 -7.15 13.84
CA ASN A 384 -25.35 -8.58 14.00
C ASN A 384 -24.00 -9.30 13.79
N VAL A 385 -23.36 -9.70 14.89
CA VAL A 385 -21.96 -10.18 14.90
C VAL A 385 -21.78 -11.50 15.63
N GLU A 386 -20.92 -12.34 15.09
CA GLU A 386 -20.41 -13.57 15.71
C GLU A 386 -18.89 -13.62 15.71
N LYS A 387 -18.34 -14.53 16.52
CA LYS A 387 -16.89 -14.83 16.57
C LYS A 387 -16.57 -16.12 15.81
N ALA A 388 -15.37 -16.17 15.23
CA ALA A 388 -14.78 -17.41 14.75
C ALA A 388 -13.29 -17.44 15.09
N ASN A 389 -12.74 -18.66 15.21
CA ASN A 389 -11.33 -18.89 15.56
C ASN A 389 -10.40 -18.71 14.35
N ASN A 390 -10.95 -18.76 13.16
CA ASN A 390 -10.20 -18.59 11.91
C ASN A 390 -11.13 -18.34 10.72
N PHE A 391 -10.53 -18.00 9.59
CA PHE A 391 -11.21 -17.71 8.34
C PHE A 391 -12.10 -18.88 7.83
N ASN A 392 -11.66 -20.13 7.93
CA ASN A 392 -12.44 -21.28 7.44
C ASN A 392 -13.73 -21.49 8.27
N GLU A 393 -13.65 -21.33 9.59
CA GLU A 393 -14.82 -21.36 10.47
C GLU A 393 -15.78 -20.21 10.16
N ALA A 394 -15.25 -18.99 9.94
CA ALA A 394 -16.05 -17.84 9.54
C ALA A 394 -16.82 -18.07 8.25
N LEU A 395 -16.18 -18.68 7.24
CA LEU A 395 -16.87 -19.07 5.99
C LEU A 395 -18.00 -20.06 6.23
N LYS A 396 -17.80 -21.07 7.06
CA LYS A 396 -18.86 -22.05 7.41
C LYS A 396 -20.06 -21.38 8.06
N LYS A 397 -19.84 -20.43 9.00
CA LYS A 397 -20.91 -19.66 9.68
C LYS A 397 -21.71 -18.75 8.76
N ILE A 398 -21.13 -18.35 7.61
CA ILE A 398 -21.79 -17.53 6.60
C ILE A 398 -22.47 -18.39 5.52
N SER A 399 -22.01 -19.61 5.30
CA SER A 399 -22.51 -20.47 4.20
C SER A 399 -24.01 -20.72 4.32
N SER A 400 -24.75 -20.41 3.27
CA SER A 400 -26.21 -20.63 3.16
C SER A 400 -26.59 -20.80 1.68
N LYS A 401 -27.86 -21.08 1.38
CA LYS A 401 -28.36 -21.17 0.00
C LYS A 401 -28.56 -19.80 -0.67
N GLU A 402 -28.46 -18.72 0.08
CA GLU A 402 -28.68 -17.35 -0.41
C GLU A 402 -27.55 -16.85 -1.33
N LYS A 403 -27.95 -16.17 -2.40
CA LYS A 403 -27.01 -15.43 -3.29
C LYS A 403 -26.41 -14.24 -2.55
N LYS A 404 -25.09 -14.17 -2.42
CA LYS A 404 -24.44 -13.16 -1.55
C LYS A 404 -23.04 -12.77 -1.99
N THR A 405 -22.56 -11.66 -1.41
CA THR A 405 -21.15 -11.23 -1.44
C THR A 405 -20.55 -11.30 -0.05
N ILE A 406 -19.49 -12.07 0.11
CA ILE A 406 -18.69 -12.16 1.34
C ILE A 406 -17.53 -11.19 1.19
N VAL A 407 -17.42 -10.24 2.11
CA VAL A 407 -16.38 -9.20 2.12
C VAL A 407 -15.40 -9.51 3.23
N ILE A 408 -14.13 -9.72 2.88
CA ILE A 408 -13.05 -9.94 3.83
C ILE A 408 -12.23 -8.67 3.90
N PHE A 409 -12.12 -8.05 5.10
CA PHE A 409 -11.59 -6.69 5.22
C PHE A 409 -10.99 -6.38 6.59
N GLY A 410 -10.34 -5.21 6.72
CA GLY A 410 -9.84 -4.67 7.97
C GLY A 410 -8.32 -4.82 8.17
N SER A 411 -7.64 -5.69 7.40
CA SER A 411 -6.20 -5.85 7.48
C SER A 411 -5.60 -6.49 6.24
N LEU A 412 -4.47 -5.96 5.78
CA LEU A 412 -3.67 -6.60 4.73
C LEU A 412 -3.12 -7.96 5.16
N TYR A 413 -2.83 -8.14 6.44
CA TYR A 413 -2.34 -9.43 6.97
C TYR A 413 -3.42 -10.51 6.90
N LEU A 414 -4.69 -10.18 7.20
CA LEU A 414 -5.82 -11.09 6.98
C LEU A 414 -5.93 -11.47 5.49
N ILE A 415 -5.87 -10.46 4.61
CA ILE A 415 -5.95 -10.70 3.16
C ILE A 415 -4.80 -11.59 2.69
N GLY A 416 -3.58 -11.34 3.15
CA GLY A 416 -2.41 -12.17 2.87
C GLY A 416 -2.58 -13.61 3.34
N GLU A 417 -3.14 -13.82 4.55
CA GLU A 417 -3.46 -15.15 5.06
C GLU A 417 -4.46 -15.89 4.15
N VAL A 418 -5.51 -15.21 3.73
CA VAL A 418 -6.54 -15.78 2.82
C VAL A 418 -5.95 -16.12 1.46
N LEU A 419 -5.20 -15.21 0.86
CA LEU A 419 -4.56 -15.41 -0.45
C LEU A 419 -3.50 -16.52 -0.43
N SER A 420 -2.80 -16.71 0.69
CA SER A 420 -1.82 -17.80 0.85
C SER A 420 -2.47 -19.19 0.90
N LYS A 421 -3.77 -19.27 1.21
CA LYS A 421 -4.56 -20.51 1.26
C LYS A 421 -5.38 -20.74 -0.03
N ASN A 422 -5.44 -19.75 -0.91
CA ASN A 422 -6.19 -19.79 -2.16
C ASN A 422 -5.32 -20.35 -3.31
#